data_d857dc86e77a063f6a3f6b4c96716caa
#
_entry.id   d857dc86e77a063f6a3f6b4c96716caa
#
_cell.length_a   1.000
_cell.length_b   1.000
_cell.length_c   1.000
_cell.angle_alpha   90.00
_cell.angle_beta   90.00
_cell.angle_gamma   90.00
#
_symmetry.space_group_name_H-M   'P 1'
#
loop_
_entity.id
_entity.type
_entity.pdbx_description
1 polymer ?
#
loop_
_entity_poly.entity_id
_entity_poly.type
_entity_poly.pdbx_seq_one_letter_code
_entity_poly.pdbx_strand_id
1 'polypeptide(L)'
;MPRPTHHETSYLPALDGLRALAVIFVVLYHLDVPGFGGGLLGVGMFFTLSGFLITSLLIFTRERTGGLGLKTFWLRRARRLMPAVILVLVATLITAAIAVPKNFLSYLWEAISALFYVNNWYTIASSTSYFDRFGGPTPLSHMWSLSIEEQFYLVWPLLLALMFLVFKRRAVMTVVIVALALGSFWLLDALASPAFDNTRAYEGTDTRAGGLLLGAALAFWWPARKRQVNHTQRCWLDVLGLTGIGAIVYLVLTTHDNSMGLYTWGLALLTVATLGILAAAVAPDTLVATLLSLPPLRWIGERSYGIYLWHMPVVAFVPLAVRTDSPWVGAIVTLAVTVLLASLSWRFIENPIRKYGFAGALTGRRTDPDTAPAAPAGDAVAADVSAPADDAGIIVLPDLALADAAPPPRTVVEEPVDLTGVLGRTASTDETAGDVAEEPADEAAEERTPALAMIVLDHTDEPPATRHPDAGPGAEPDGSEDDAEQPDTDEP
;
A
#
# COMPACT_ATOMS: atom_id res chain seq x y z
N MET A 1 16.68 37.92 21.95
CA MET A 1 16.00 36.66 22.18
C MET A 1 15.87 35.96 20.83
N PRO A 2 16.38 34.75 20.62
CA PRO A 2 16.19 34.02 19.37
C PRO A 2 14.71 33.69 19.22
N ARG A 3 14.13 33.99 18.06
CA ARG A 3 12.77 33.56 17.69
C ARG A 3 12.70 32.03 17.73
N PRO A 4 11.66 31.42 18.30
CA PRO A 4 11.48 29.99 18.23
C PRO A 4 11.39 29.60 16.75
N THR A 5 12.25 28.68 16.36
CA THR A 5 12.24 28.07 15.03
C THR A 5 10.93 27.34 14.86
N HIS A 6 10.12 27.76 13.87
CA HIS A 6 8.94 27.05 13.41
C HIS A 6 9.33 25.58 13.13
N HIS A 7 8.82 24.65 13.91
CA HIS A 7 8.84 23.24 13.56
C HIS A 7 7.88 23.04 12.38
N GLU A 8 8.41 23.25 11.18
CA GLU A 8 7.70 22.92 9.95
C GLU A 8 7.26 21.46 10.01
N THR A 9 5.99 21.24 9.79
CA THR A 9 5.41 19.92 9.56
C THR A 9 6.07 19.34 8.32
N SER A 10 6.89 18.33 8.52
CA SER A 10 7.74 17.86 7.47
C SER A 10 7.02 16.84 6.62
N TYR A 11 6.57 17.30 5.45
CA TYR A 11 6.14 16.43 4.36
C TYR A 11 7.23 15.40 4.02
N LEU A 12 6.84 14.13 3.86
CA LEU A 12 7.72 13.00 3.57
C LEU A 12 7.44 12.45 2.15
N PRO A 13 8.01 13.04 1.09
CA PRO A 13 7.70 12.68 -0.29
C PRO A 13 8.05 11.23 -0.64
N ALA A 14 8.98 10.60 0.06
CA ALA A 14 9.35 9.21 -0.13
C ALA A 14 8.19 8.23 0.17
N LEU A 15 7.26 8.60 1.06
CA LEU A 15 6.07 7.77 1.34
C LEU A 15 5.08 7.80 0.18
N ASP A 16 4.99 8.90 -0.56
CA ASP A 16 4.21 8.92 -1.81
C ASP A 16 4.89 8.06 -2.88
N GLY A 17 6.22 8.07 -2.96
CA GLY A 17 6.95 7.18 -3.86
C GLY A 17 6.70 5.69 -3.57
N LEU A 18 6.64 5.31 -2.28
CA LEU A 18 6.30 3.94 -1.90
C LEU A 18 4.87 3.58 -2.31
N ARG A 19 3.92 4.51 -2.15
CA ARG A 19 2.53 4.34 -2.63
C ARG A 19 2.45 4.21 -4.15
N ALA A 20 3.31 4.96 -4.87
CA ALA A 20 3.42 4.85 -6.31
C ALA A 20 3.86 3.45 -6.74
N LEU A 21 4.91 2.90 -6.13
CA LEU A 21 5.34 1.54 -6.42
C LEU A 21 4.23 0.52 -6.15
N ALA A 22 3.55 0.63 -5.01
CA ALA A 22 2.47 -0.26 -4.63
C ALA A 22 1.31 -0.24 -5.65
N VAL A 23 0.85 0.95 -6.08
CA VAL A 23 -0.24 1.04 -7.06
C VAL A 23 0.19 0.62 -8.47
N ILE A 24 1.45 0.90 -8.86
CA ILE A 24 2.00 0.43 -10.14
C ILE A 24 1.97 -1.09 -10.22
N PHE A 25 2.42 -1.79 -9.18
CA PHE A 25 2.39 -3.26 -9.14
C PHE A 25 0.97 -3.80 -9.28
N VAL A 26 0.01 -3.24 -8.53
CA VAL A 26 -1.39 -3.65 -8.60
C VAL A 26 -1.99 -3.43 -9.99
N VAL A 27 -1.74 -2.28 -10.61
CA VAL A 27 -2.29 -1.98 -11.93
C VAL A 27 -1.67 -2.87 -13.01
N LEU A 28 -0.34 -3.10 -12.98
CA LEU A 28 0.34 -3.96 -13.93
C LEU A 28 -0.11 -5.42 -13.81
N TYR A 29 -0.40 -5.90 -12.60
CA TYR A 29 -1.00 -7.20 -12.35
C TYR A 29 -2.37 -7.34 -13.03
N HIS A 30 -3.29 -6.38 -12.83
CA HIS A 30 -4.62 -6.43 -13.43
C HIS A 30 -4.66 -6.13 -14.93
N LEU A 31 -3.55 -5.66 -15.51
CA LEU A 31 -3.36 -5.52 -16.95
C LEU A 31 -2.66 -6.73 -17.57
N ASP A 32 -2.48 -7.82 -16.82
CA ASP A 32 -1.80 -9.06 -17.25
C ASP A 32 -0.43 -8.81 -17.89
N VAL A 33 0.32 -7.81 -17.38
CA VAL A 33 1.65 -7.49 -17.89
C VAL A 33 2.62 -8.63 -17.54
N PRO A 34 3.30 -9.24 -18.52
CA PRO A 34 4.24 -10.32 -18.29
C PRO A 34 5.31 -9.96 -17.24
N GLY A 35 5.56 -10.86 -16.30
CA GLY A 35 6.50 -10.65 -15.19
C GLY A 35 5.92 -9.93 -13.96
N PHE A 36 4.63 -9.53 -13.97
CA PHE A 36 3.99 -8.87 -12.83
C PHE A 36 2.91 -9.75 -12.17
N GLY A 37 2.98 -11.06 -12.29
CA GLY A 37 2.04 -11.98 -11.64
C GLY A 37 1.93 -11.78 -10.12
N GLY A 38 3.02 -11.42 -9.45
CA GLY A 38 3.00 -11.05 -8.03
C GLY A 38 2.63 -9.59 -7.74
N GLY A 39 2.16 -8.80 -8.70
CA GLY A 39 1.78 -7.40 -8.50
C GLY A 39 0.64 -7.20 -7.50
N LEU A 40 -0.19 -8.23 -7.28
CA LEU A 40 -1.20 -8.29 -6.21
C LEU A 40 -0.61 -7.97 -4.82
N LEU A 41 0.69 -8.19 -4.62
CA LEU A 41 1.42 -7.89 -3.38
C LEU A 41 1.46 -6.39 -3.06
N GLY A 42 1.25 -5.51 -4.03
CA GLY A 42 1.15 -4.06 -3.79
C GLY A 42 0.09 -3.69 -2.76
N VAL A 43 -0.99 -4.47 -2.65
CA VAL A 43 -2.02 -4.29 -1.60
C VAL A 43 -1.43 -4.49 -0.19
N GLY A 44 -0.57 -5.50 -0.01
CA GLY A 44 0.10 -5.75 1.27
C GLY A 44 1.06 -4.61 1.67
N MET A 45 1.71 -3.96 0.67
CA MET A 45 2.51 -2.76 0.92
C MET A 45 1.63 -1.60 1.42
N PHE A 46 0.43 -1.39 0.83
CA PHE A 46 -0.52 -0.39 1.33
C PHE A 46 -0.97 -0.69 2.75
N PHE A 47 -1.26 -1.93 3.10
CA PHE A 47 -1.65 -2.30 4.47
C PHE A 47 -0.56 -1.95 5.48
N THR A 48 0.69 -2.32 5.22
CA THR A 48 1.82 -2.01 6.11
C THR A 48 2.02 -0.50 6.26
N LEU A 49 1.96 0.23 5.14
CA LEU A 49 2.07 1.70 5.12
C LEU A 49 0.92 2.35 5.88
N SER A 50 -0.31 1.88 5.71
CA SER A 50 -1.51 2.40 6.36
C SER A 50 -1.46 2.22 7.87
N GLY A 51 -1.09 1.03 8.35
CA GLY A 51 -0.88 0.78 9.77
C GLY A 51 0.16 1.71 10.40
N PHE A 52 1.29 1.90 9.70
CA PHE A 52 2.36 2.80 10.09
C PHE A 52 1.92 4.28 10.17
N LEU A 53 1.28 4.79 9.12
CA LEU A 53 0.88 6.19 9.02
C LEU A 53 -0.20 6.57 10.03
N ILE A 54 -1.24 5.74 10.15
CA ILE A 54 -2.35 6.00 11.06
C ILE A 54 -1.89 5.97 12.50
N THR A 55 -1.07 4.99 12.87
CA THR A 55 -0.54 4.90 14.24
C THR A 55 0.40 6.04 14.55
N SER A 56 1.28 6.43 13.61
CA SER A 56 2.14 7.61 13.76
C SER A 56 1.33 8.88 14.00
N LEU A 57 0.24 9.08 13.24
CA LEU A 57 -0.65 10.24 13.38
C LEU A 57 -1.34 10.25 14.76
N LEU A 58 -1.87 9.11 15.21
CA LEU A 58 -2.56 9.01 16.49
C LEU A 58 -1.60 9.22 17.68
N ILE A 59 -0.40 8.64 17.62
CA ILE A 59 0.63 8.85 18.66
C ILE A 59 1.01 10.33 18.73
N PHE A 60 1.26 10.95 17.58
CA PHE A 60 1.61 12.37 17.53
C PHE A 60 0.48 13.27 18.05
N THR A 61 -0.76 13.00 17.67
CA THR A 61 -1.91 13.76 18.17
C THR A 61 -1.98 13.65 19.69
N ARG A 62 -1.78 12.45 20.23
CA ARG A 62 -1.77 12.22 21.68
C ARG A 62 -0.63 12.97 22.39
N GLU A 63 0.58 12.96 21.82
CA GLU A 63 1.74 13.67 22.39
C GLU A 63 1.49 15.18 22.48
N ARG A 64 0.70 15.74 21.55
CA ARG A 64 0.39 17.17 21.49
C ARG A 64 -0.82 17.59 22.30
N THR A 65 -1.88 16.81 22.28
CA THR A 65 -3.20 17.23 22.82
C THR A 65 -3.61 16.44 24.07
N GLY A 66 -2.82 15.44 24.47
CA GLY A 66 -3.14 14.53 25.57
C GLY A 66 -4.17 13.46 25.20
N GLY A 67 -4.85 13.56 24.03
CA GLY A 67 -5.87 12.63 23.55
C GLY A 67 -5.63 12.20 22.09
N LEU A 68 -6.36 11.19 21.60
CA LEU A 68 -6.22 10.70 20.22
C LEU A 68 -7.01 11.50 19.18
N GLY A 69 -7.87 12.43 19.60
CA GLY A 69 -8.67 13.27 18.70
C GLY A 69 -9.58 12.47 17.74
N LEU A 70 -10.20 11.37 18.22
CA LEU A 70 -10.91 10.38 17.42
C LEU A 70 -11.95 10.98 16.47
N LYS A 71 -12.81 11.90 16.95
CA LYS A 71 -13.85 12.54 16.12
C LYS A 71 -13.22 13.27 14.93
N THR A 72 -12.19 14.06 15.21
CA THR A 72 -11.48 14.82 14.17
C THR A 72 -10.74 13.89 13.19
N PHE A 73 -10.16 12.81 13.68
CA PHE A 73 -9.52 11.78 12.88
C PHE A 73 -10.50 11.16 11.88
N TRP A 74 -11.64 10.61 12.34
CA TRP A 74 -12.62 9.97 11.45
C TRP A 74 -13.27 10.96 10.48
N LEU A 75 -13.56 12.17 10.92
CA LEU A 75 -14.14 13.20 10.05
C LEU A 75 -13.18 13.60 8.91
N ARG A 76 -11.88 13.79 9.21
CA ARG A 76 -10.87 14.08 8.20
C ARG A 76 -10.71 12.91 7.22
N ARG A 77 -10.78 11.68 7.72
CA ARG A 77 -10.69 10.46 6.92
C ARG A 77 -11.88 10.35 5.96
N ALA A 78 -13.11 10.49 6.48
CA ALA A 78 -14.32 10.45 5.68
C ALA A 78 -14.32 11.53 4.57
N ARG A 79 -13.94 12.77 4.91
CA ARG A 79 -13.82 13.86 3.92
C ARG A 79 -12.81 13.55 2.81
N ARG A 80 -11.79 12.77 3.12
CA ARG A 80 -10.74 12.42 2.15
C ARG A 80 -11.15 11.29 1.23
N LEU A 81 -11.80 10.23 1.73
CA LEU A 81 -11.97 8.97 1.04
C LEU A 81 -13.37 8.82 0.41
N MET A 82 -14.43 9.15 1.16
CA MET A 82 -15.82 8.97 0.73
C MET A 82 -16.18 9.62 -0.60
N PRO A 83 -15.73 10.86 -0.93
CA PRO A 83 -16.13 11.50 -2.18
C PRO A 83 -15.69 10.73 -3.42
N ALA A 84 -14.47 10.23 -3.43
CA ALA A 84 -13.93 9.47 -4.54
C ALA A 84 -14.59 8.09 -4.65
N VAL A 85 -14.83 7.40 -3.52
CA VAL A 85 -15.56 6.12 -3.50
C VAL A 85 -16.96 6.30 -4.08
N ILE A 86 -17.74 7.26 -3.59
CA ILE A 86 -19.10 7.50 -4.08
C ILE A 86 -19.09 7.81 -5.58
N LEU A 87 -18.15 8.65 -6.04
CA LEU A 87 -18.02 8.97 -7.46
C LEU A 87 -17.79 7.70 -8.29
N VAL A 88 -16.83 6.85 -7.89
CA VAL A 88 -16.49 5.62 -8.62
C VAL A 88 -17.66 4.63 -8.59
N LEU A 89 -18.30 4.42 -7.43
CA LEU A 89 -19.46 3.53 -7.34
C LEU A 89 -20.60 3.98 -8.24
N VAL A 90 -20.96 5.27 -8.22
CA VAL A 90 -22.02 5.82 -9.09
C VAL A 90 -21.65 5.70 -10.56
N ALA A 91 -20.44 6.07 -10.95
CA ALA A 91 -19.99 5.96 -12.34
C ALA A 91 -19.99 4.50 -12.82
N THR A 92 -19.52 3.57 -11.98
CA THR A 92 -19.53 2.13 -12.28
C THR A 92 -20.94 1.61 -12.47
N LEU A 93 -21.89 1.95 -11.60
CA LEU A 93 -23.29 1.52 -11.72
C LEU A 93 -23.97 2.10 -12.95
N ILE A 94 -23.74 3.38 -13.28
CA ILE A 94 -24.27 3.99 -14.51
C ILE A 94 -23.71 3.26 -15.74
N THR A 95 -22.40 3.03 -15.78
CA THR A 95 -21.77 2.30 -16.88
C THR A 95 -22.29 0.87 -16.99
N ALA A 96 -22.45 0.17 -15.87
CA ALA A 96 -23.00 -1.19 -15.85
C ALA A 96 -24.45 -1.26 -16.34
N ALA A 97 -25.30 -0.30 -15.96
CA ALA A 97 -26.69 -0.22 -16.42
C ALA A 97 -26.80 -0.08 -17.95
N ILE A 98 -25.84 0.62 -18.57
CA ILE A 98 -25.80 0.86 -20.01
C ILE A 98 -25.11 -0.29 -20.75
N ALA A 99 -23.92 -0.71 -20.30
CA ALA A 99 -23.06 -1.64 -21.03
C ALA A 99 -23.38 -3.12 -20.77
N VAL A 100 -23.77 -3.46 -19.53
CA VAL A 100 -23.97 -4.86 -19.08
C VAL A 100 -25.20 -4.99 -18.16
N PRO A 101 -26.41 -4.64 -18.61
CA PRO A 101 -27.62 -4.57 -17.79
C PRO A 101 -27.95 -5.89 -17.09
N LYS A 102 -27.55 -7.03 -17.66
CA LYS A 102 -27.78 -8.38 -17.07
C LYS A 102 -27.02 -8.53 -15.74
N ASN A 103 -25.90 -7.89 -15.57
CA ASN A 103 -25.05 -7.98 -14.38
C ASN A 103 -25.33 -6.85 -13.36
N PHE A 104 -26.22 -5.92 -13.71
CA PHE A 104 -26.45 -4.72 -12.91
C PHE A 104 -26.78 -5.01 -11.44
N LEU A 105 -27.66 -5.98 -11.19
CA LEU A 105 -28.08 -6.30 -9.82
C LEU A 105 -26.92 -6.87 -8.97
N SER A 106 -26.06 -7.68 -9.56
CA SER A 106 -24.85 -8.19 -8.88
C SER A 106 -23.90 -7.03 -8.54
N TYR A 107 -23.62 -6.14 -9.48
CA TYR A 107 -22.76 -4.98 -9.25
C TYR A 107 -23.39 -3.97 -8.28
N LEU A 108 -24.71 -3.89 -8.20
CA LEU A 108 -25.39 -3.07 -7.20
C LEU A 108 -25.13 -3.60 -5.77
N TRP A 109 -25.19 -4.90 -5.55
CA TRP A 109 -24.88 -5.51 -4.24
C TRP A 109 -23.39 -5.36 -3.88
N GLU A 110 -22.49 -5.52 -4.86
CA GLU A 110 -21.07 -5.22 -4.67
C GLU A 110 -20.86 -3.75 -4.30
N ALA A 111 -21.53 -2.81 -4.97
CA ALA A 111 -21.43 -1.39 -4.68
C ALA A 111 -21.99 -1.02 -3.30
N ILE A 112 -23.11 -1.64 -2.89
CA ILE A 112 -23.67 -1.44 -1.55
C ILE A 112 -22.69 -1.97 -0.50
N SER A 113 -22.16 -3.17 -0.67
CA SER A 113 -21.18 -3.74 0.26
C SER A 113 -19.89 -2.92 0.34
N ALA A 114 -19.43 -2.37 -0.79
CA ALA A 114 -18.27 -1.47 -0.87
C ALA A 114 -18.53 -0.13 -0.18
N LEU A 115 -19.74 0.46 -0.32
CA LEU A 115 -20.12 1.70 0.32
C LEU A 115 -20.08 1.60 1.86
N PHE A 116 -20.45 0.44 2.40
CA PHE A 116 -20.40 0.15 3.84
C PHE A 116 -19.08 -0.48 4.30
N TYR A 117 -18.09 -0.59 3.40
CA TYR A 117 -16.79 -1.18 3.69
C TYR A 117 -16.86 -2.61 4.26
N VAL A 118 -17.78 -3.43 3.74
CA VAL A 118 -17.93 -4.86 4.05
C VAL A 118 -17.80 -5.75 2.81
N ASN A 119 -17.26 -5.22 1.73
CA ASN A 119 -17.15 -5.93 0.44
C ASN A 119 -16.33 -7.23 0.57
N ASN A 120 -15.27 -7.25 1.36
CA ASN A 120 -14.49 -8.44 1.62
C ASN A 120 -15.32 -9.59 2.25
N TRP A 121 -16.17 -9.27 3.21
CA TRP A 121 -17.06 -10.25 3.83
C TRP A 121 -18.22 -10.65 2.92
N TYR A 122 -18.70 -9.71 2.08
CA TYR A 122 -19.68 -10.01 1.04
C TYR A 122 -19.10 -11.02 0.03
N THR A 123 -17.88 -10.82 -0.46
CA THR A 123 -17.20 -11.72 -1.41
C THR A 123 -17.01 -13.12 -0.79
N ILE A 124 -16.53 -13.19 0.46
CA ILE A 124 -16.36 -14.45 1.19
C ILE A 124 -17.70 -15.18 1.36
N ALA A 125 -18.78 -14.48 1.75
CA ALA A 125 -20.08 -15.07 2.01
C ALA A 125 -20.80 -15.50 0.73
N SER A 126 -20.60 -14.81 -0.38
CA SER A 126 -21.21 -15.14 -1.69
C SER A 126 -20.50 -16.28 -2.41
N SER A 127 -19.43 -16.85 -1.82
CA SER A 127 -18.58 -17.87 -2.44
C SER A 127 -18.09 -17.48 -3.84
N THR A 128 -17.98 -16.19 -4.10
CA THR A 128 -17.47 -15.65 -5.36
C THR A 128 -15.97 -15.56 -5.25
N SER A 129 -15.25 -16.56 -5.74
CA SER A 129 -13.79 -16.60 -5.70
C SER A 129 -13.17 -15.35 -6.32
N TYR A 130 -12.19 -14.77 -5.63
CA TYR A 130 -11.37 -13.69 -6.19
C TYR A 130 -10.54 -14.17 -7.39
N PHE A 131 -10.10 -15.44 -7.35
CA PHE A 131 -9.21 -16.03 -8.34
C PHE A 131 -9.95 -16.79 -9.47
N ASP A 132 -11.14 -17.37 -9.20
CA ASP A 132 -11.88 -18.25 -10.12
C ASP A 132 -13.08 -17.58 -10.78
N ARG A 133 -13.04 -16.29 -11.05
CA ARG A 133 -14.15 -15.59 -11.70
C ARG A 133 -14.21 -15.95 -13.19
N PHE A 134 -14.94 -17.00 -13.53
CA PHE A 134 -15.16 -17.46 -14.92
C PHE A 134 -15.74 -16.40 -15.89
N GLY A 135 -16.18 -15.27 -15.39
CA GLY A 135 -16.70 -14.15 -16.19
C GLY A 135 -15.74 -12.96 -16.33
N GLY A 136 -14.51 -13.11 -15.91
CA GLY A 136 -13.58 -11.97 -15.79
C GLY A 136 -13.74 -11.17 -14.48
N PRO A 137 -12.82 -10.25 -14.20
CA PRO A 137 -12.87 -9.47 -12.97
C PRO A 137 -14.09 -8.55 -12.94
N THR A 138 -14.79 -8.52 -11.80
CA THR A 138 -15.89 -7.55 -11.62
C THR A 138 -15.34 -6.14 -11.45
N PRO A 139 -16.07 -5.11 -11.86
CA PRO A 139 -15.56 -3.73 -11.80
C PRO A 139 -15.28 -3.23 -10.38
N LEU A 140 -15.80 -3.89 -9.35
CA LEU A 140 -15.64 -3.51 -7.94
C LEU A 140 -14.87 -4.55 -7.12
N SER A 141 -14.30 -5.59 -7.77
CA SER A 141 -13.63 -6.69 -7.09
C SER A 141 -12.48 -6.25 -6.17
N HIS A 142 -11.80 -5.14 -6.47
CA HIS A 142 -10.71 -4.59 -5.68
C HIS A 142 -11.14 -3.92 -4.37
N MET A 143 -12.44 -3.68 -4.17
CA MET A 143 -12.98 -2.96 -2.99
C MET A 143 -12.82 -3.74 -1.68
N TRP A 144 -12.54 -5.04 -1.74
CA TRP A 144 -12.27 -5.85 -0.55
C TRP A 144 -11.11 -5.29 0.31
N SER A 145 -10.03 -4.85 -0.34
CA SER A 145 -8.85 -4.36 0.39
C SER A 145 -9.10 -3.02 1.07
N LEU A 146 -9.87 -2.12 0.41
CA LEU A 146 -10.32 -0.86 1.01
C LEU A 146 -11.25 -1.12 2.20
N SER A 147 -12.09 -2.16 2.12
CA SER A 147 -12.94 -2.57 3.24
C SER A 147 -12.10 -2.94 4.46
N ILE A 148 -11.05 -3.73 4.30
CA ILE A 148 -10.13 -4.09 5.38
C ILE A 148 -9.46 -2.85 5.97
N GLU A 149 -8.95 -1.94 5.13
CA GLU A 149 -8.32 -0.71 5.60
C GLU A 149 -9.28 0.17 6.41
N GLU A 150 -10.51 0.40 5.93
CA GLU A 150 -11.48 1.25 6.62
C GLU A 150 -11.99 0.60 7.92
N GLN A 151 -12.15 -0.72 7.95
CA GLN A 151 -12.44 -1.47 9.18
C GLN A 151 -11.30 -1.27 10.19
N PHE A 152 -10.04 -1.35 9.74
CA PHE A 152 -8.90 -1.05 10.60
C PHE A 152 -8.92 0.41 11.09
N TYR A 153 -9.23 1.39 10.24
CA TYR A 153 -9.30 2.81 10.63
C TYR A 153 -10.45 3.12 11.60
N LEU A 154 -11.49 2.30 11.58
CA LEU A 154 -12.59 2.41 12.55
C LEU A 154 -12.20 1.82 13.92
N VAL A 155 -11.63 0.62 13.90
CA VAL A 155 -11.39 -0.19 15.12
C VAL A 155 -10.06 0.16 15.78
N TRP A 156 -8.99 0.36 15.01
CA TRP A 156 -7.64 0.56 15.52
C TRP A 156 -7.49 1.74 16.48
N PRO A 157 -8.04 2.94 16.21
CA PRO A 157 -7.94 4.06 17.14
C PRO A 157 -8.57 3.79 18.50
N LEU A 158 -9.64 2.98 18.54
CA LEU A 158 -10.29 2.55 19.78
C LEU A 158 -9.44 1.55 20.54
N LEU A 159 -8.90 0.55 19.84
CA LEU A 159 -7.96 -0.42 20.42
C LEU A 159 -6.71 0.27 20.94
N LEU A 160 -6.17 1.22 20.20
CA LEU A 160 -5.01 2.00 20.62
C LEU A 160 -5.31 2.85 21.86
N ALA A 161 -6.51 3.47 21.94
CA ALA A 161 -6.95 4.18 23.13
C ALA A 161 -7.03 3.25 24.34
N LEU A 162 -7.63 2.07 24.18
CA LEU A 162 -7.70 1.06 25.22
C LEU A 162 -6.30 0.59 25.65
N MET A 163 -5.40 0.36 24.68
CA MET A 163 -4.01 -0.03 25.01
C MET A 163 -3.29 1.04 25.83
N PHE A 164 -3.49 2.32 25.53
CA PHE A 164 -2.93 3.41 26.33
C PHE A 164 -3.55 3.52 27.75
N LEU A 165 -4.77 3.06 27.94
CA LEU A 165 -5.40 2.99 29.28
C LEU A 165 -4.86 1.82 30.09
N VAL A 166 -4.70 0.66 29.44
CA VAL A 166 -4.29 -0.58 30.13
C VAL A 166 -2.79 -0.67 30.33
N PHE A 167 -2.00 -0.30 29.33
CA PHE A 167 -0.55 -0.49 29.34
C PHE A 167 0.19 0.82 29.50
N LYS A 168 1.06 0.90 30.54
CA LYS A 168 1.91 2.07 30.77
C LYS A 168 3.21 2.06 29.93
N ARG A 169 3.64 0.89 29.44
CA ARG A 169 4.92 0.72 28.75
C ARG A 169 4.69 0.48 27.26
N ARG A 170 5.32 1.32 26.42
CA ARG A 170 5.27 1.17 24.94
C ARG A 170 5.74 -0.22 24.47
N ALA A 171 6.77 -0.79 25.14
CA ALA A 171 7.27 -2.12 24.81
C ALA A 171 6.20 -3.20 24.96
N VAL A 172 5.38 -3.15 26.01
CA VAL A 172 4.28 -4.12 26.21
C VAL A 172 3.24 -3.98 25.10
N MET A 173 2.85 -2.74 24.77
CA MET A 173 1.93 -2.50 23.63
C MET A 173 2.49 -3.07 22.33
N THR A 174 3.77 -2.82 22.04
CA THR A 174 4.44 -3.36 20.84
C THR A 174 4.43 -4.89 20.83
N VAL A 175 4.73 -5.55 21.97
CA VAL A 175 4.70 -7.02 22.07
C VAL A 175 3.30 -7.55 21.79
N VAL A 176 2.26 -6.93 22.35
CA VAL A 176 0.86 -7.31 22.09
C VAL A 176 0.51 -7.15 20.61
N ILE A 177 0.89 -6.03 19.99
CA ILE A 177 0.62 -5.77 18.57
C ILE A 177 1.34 -6.80 17.69
N VAL A 178 2.60 -7.08 17.98
CA VAL A 178 3.40 -8.09 17.24
C VAL A 178 2.80 -9.49 17.41
N ALA A 179 2.36 -9.86 18.62
CA ALA A 179 1.71 -11.15 18.88
C ALA A 179 0.41 -11.28 18.08
N LEU A 180 -0.41 -10.23 18.02
CA LEU A 180 -1.62 -10.20 17.18
C LEU A 180 -1.29 -10.30 15.69
N ALA A 181 -0.22 -9.64 15.23
CA ALA A 181 0.23 -9.72 13.84
C ALA A 181 0.69 -11.15 13.47
N LEU A 182 1.46 -11.78 14.34
CA LEU A 182 1.90 -13.17 14.17
C LEU A 182 0.70 -14.12 14.16
N GLY A 183 -0.29 -13.91 15.05
CA GLY A 183 -1.55 -14.65 15.04
C GLY A 183 -2.33 -14.49 13.73
N SER A 184 -2.34 -13.29 13.15
CA SER A 184 -2.95 -13.01 11.84
C SER A 184 -2.25 -13.77 10.70
N PHE A 185 -0.90 -13.79 10.66
CA PHE A 185 -0.16 -14.56 9.65
C PHE A 185 -0.30 -16.07 9.86
N TRP A 186 -0.32 -16.54 11.12
CA TRP A 186 -0.61 -17.93 11.41
C TRP A 186 -2.01 -18.35 10.93
N LEU A 187 -3.01 -17.49 11.15
CA LEU A 187 -4.38 -17.76 10.70
C LEU A 187 -4.47 -17.76 9.17
N LEU A 188 -3.73 -16.87 8.50
CA LEU A 188 -3.62 -16.84 7.05
C LEU A 188 -3.10 -18.17 6.50
N ASP A 189 -2.00 -18.68 7.05
CA ASP A 189 -1.41 -19.96 6.68
C ASP A 189 -2.36 -21.14 6.99
N ALA A 190 -2.97 -21.14 8.17
CA ALA A 190 -3.86 -22.20 8.62
C ALA A 190 -5.17 -22.32 7.80
N LEU A 191 -5.64 -21.22 7.20
CA LEU A 191 -6.84 -21.20 6.36
C LEU A 191 -6.54 -21.39 4.87
N ALA A 192 -5.29 -21.24 4.46
CA ALA A 192 -4.90 -21.45 3.07
C ALA A 192 -4.85 -22.92 2.71
N SER A 193 -5.30 -23.25 1.50
CA SER A 193 -5.36 -24.63 1.02
C SER A 193 -4.94 -24.70 -0.45
N PRO A 194 -4.13 -25.69 -0.85
CA PRO A 194 -3.81 -25.90 -2.25
C PRO A 194 -4.97 -26.51 -3.06
N ALA A 195 -5.98 -27.06 -2.37
CA ALA A 195 -7.09 -27.78 -2.99
C ALA A 195 -8.38 -26.97 -3.10
N PHE A 196 -8.47 -25.81 -2.42
CA PHE A 196 -9.69 -25.02 -2.34
C PHE A 196 -9.43 -23.55 -2.67
N ASP A 197 -10.52 -22.82 -2.93
CA ASP A 197 -10.48 -21.37 -3.07
C ASP A 197 -9.96 -20.68 -1.81
N ASN A 198 -8.96 -19.84 -1.98
CA ASN A 198 -8.29 -19.12 -0.89
C ASN A 198 -8.87 -17.72 -0.61
N THR A 199 -10.04 -17.39 -1.14
CA THR A 199 -10.68 -16.07 -0.94
C THR A 199 -10.83 -15.75 0.55
N ARG A 200 -11.24 -16.71 1.39
CA ARG A 200 -11.34 -16.50 2.85
C ARG A 200 -9.99 -16.19 3.50
N ALA A 201 -8.94 -16.88 3.10
CA ALA A 201 -7.59 -16.64 3.59
C ALA A 201 -7.06 -15.29 3.07
N TYR A 202 -7.31 -14.95 1.81
CA TYR A 202 -6.76 -13.75 1.15
C TYR A 202 -7.51 -12.46 1.49
N GLU A 203 -8.84 -12.50 1.62
CA GLU A 203 -9.68 -11.32 1.84
C GLU A 203 -10.17 -11.14 3.29
N GLY A 204 -9.85 -12.06 4.20
CA GLY A 204 -10.24 -11.95 5.60
C GLY A 204 -9.56 -10.78 6.31
N THR A 205 -10.32 -9.97 7.04
CA THR A 205 -9.77 -8.85 7.83
C THR A 205 -8.78 -9.35 8.87
N ASP A 206 -9.09 -10.47 9.50
CA ASP A 206 -8.29 -11.13 10.54
C ASP A 206 -6.99 -11.74 9.99
N THR A 207 -7.04 -12.34 8.79
CA THR A 207 -5.87 -12.92 8.13
C THR A 207 -4.93 -11.86 7.53
N ARG A 208 -5.46 -10.71 7.17
CA ARG A 208 -4.72 -9.61 6.54
C ARG A 208 -4.27 -8.51 7.50
N ALA A 209 -4.75 -8.54 8.75
CA ALA A 209 -4.38 -7.55 9.77
C ALA A 209 -2.89 -7.54 10.08
N GLY A 210 -2.15 -8.63 9.83
CA GLY A 210 -0.72 -8.76 10.14
C GLY A 210 0.14 -7.63 9.59
N GLY A 211 -0.04 -7.25 8.32
CA GLY A 211 0.68 -6.14 7.70
C GLY A 211 0.37 -4.78 8.35
N LEU A 212 -0.93 -4.49 8.57
CA LEU A 212 -1.39 -3.28 9.26
C LEU A 212 -0.81 -3.18 10.68
N LEU A 213 -0.85 -4.28 11.43
CA LEU A 213 -0.36 -4.35 12.81
C LEU A 213 1.17 -4.20 12.90
N LEU A 214 1.95 -4.84 12.02
CA LEU A 214 3.40 -4.64 12.02
C LEU A 214 3.79 -3.22 11.60
N GLY A 215 3.08 -2.62 10.65
CA GLY A 215 3.22 -1.20 10.35
C GLY A 215 2.94 -0.32 11.58
N ALA A 216 1.88 -0.62 12.31
CA ALA A 216 1.55 0.06 13.56
C ALA A 216 2.62 -0.14 14.64
N ALA A 217 3.19 -1.34 14.78
CA ALA A 217 4.28 -1.62 15.72
C ALA A 217 5.54 -0.78 15.42
N LEU A 218 5.92 -0.65 14.15
CA LEU A 218 7.03 0.21 13.73
C LEU A 218 6.83 1.66 14.19
N ALA A 219 5.60 2.19 14.09
CA ALA A 219 5.29 3.58 14.43
C ALA A 219 5.57 3.95 15.91
N PHE A 220 5.55 2.98 16.83
CA PHE A 220 5.88 3.23 18.25
C PHE A 220 7.33 3.62 18.48
N TRP A 221 8.24 3.14 17.64
CA TRP A 221 9.69 3.30 17.79
C TRP A 221 10.30 4.17 16.70
N TRP A 222 9.66 4.19 15.54
CA TRP A 222 10.12 4.90 14.36
C TRP A 222 8.95 5.62 13.66
N PRO A 223 8.36 6.66 14.30
CA PRO A 223 7.16 7.33 13.77
C PRO A 223 7.46 8.07 12.46
N ALA A 224 6.41 8.34 11.68
CA ALA A 224 6.45 9.06 10.41
C ALA A 224 6.77 10.55 10.63
N ARG A 225 8.01 10.86 10.99
CA ARG A 225 8.56 12.22 11.15
C ARG A 225 10.03 12.24 10.79
N LYS A 226 10.54 13.37 10.27
CA LYS A 226 11.98 13.53 9.98
C LYS A 226 12.79 13.27 11.25
N ARG A 227 13.77 12.39 11.13
CA ARG A 227 14.65 12.00 12.23
C ARG A 227 16.10 12.24 11.84
N GLN A 228 16.86 12.94 12.68
CA GLN A 228 18.30 13.04 12.51
C GLN A 228 18.94 11.66 12.71
N VAL A 229 19.68 11.20 11.72
CA VAL A 229 20.44 9.95 11.74
C VAL A 229 21.91 10.24 11.42
N ASN A 230 22.82 9.53 12.06
CA ASN A 230 24.25 9.64 11.75
C ASN A 230 24.56 8.86 10.45
N HIS A 231 25.79 9.05 9.92
CA HIS A 231 26.20 8.41 8.67
C HIS A 231 26.08 6.88 8.71
N THR A 232 26.53 6.25 9.78
CA THR A 232 26.45 4.78 9.92
C THR A 232 25.01 4.28 9.95
N GLN A 233 24.14 4.95 10.69
CA GLN A 233 22.70 4.64 10.69
C GLN A 233 22.08 4.79 9.31
N ARG A 234 22.47 5.83 8.55
CA ARG A 234 22.00 6.05 7.18
C ARG A 234 22.40 4.88 6.28
N CYS A 235 23.68 4.46 6.31
CA CYS A 235 24.14 3.32 5.52
C CYS A 235 23.36 2.04 5.84
N TRP A 236 23.13 1.74 7.13
CA TRP A 236 22.34 0.57 7.52
C TRP A 236 20.88 0.64 7.08
N LEU A 237 20.28 1.83 7.14
CA LEU A 237 18.91 2.06 6.64
C LEU A 237 18.83 1.91 5.13
N ASP A 238 19.84 2.38 4.39
CA ASP A 238 19.90 2.18 2.94
C ASP A 238 20.07 0.72 2.58
N VAL A 239 20.93 -0.02 3.26
CA VAL A 239 21.07 -1.47 3.07
C VAL A 239 19.73 -2.18 3.35
N LEU A 240 19.08 -1.86 4.48
CA LEU A 240 17.81 -2.45 4.84
C LEU A 240 16.70 -2.12 3.82
N GLY A 241 16.60 -0.87 3.41
CA GLY A 241 15.60 -0.42 2.44
C GLY A 241 15.83 -0.98 1.04
N LEU A 242 17.09 -1.00 0.56
CA LEU A 242 17.43 -1.57 -0.76
C LEU A 242 17.23 -3.09 -0.77
N THR A 243 17.59 -3.79 0.30
CA THR A 243 17.29 -5.23 0.44
C THR A 243 15.79 -5.47 0.43
N GLY A 244 15.01 -4.59 1.11
CA GLY A 244 13.55 -4.62 1.07
C GLY A 244 12.99 -4.43 -0.34
N ILE A 245 13.50 -3.45 -1.10
CA ILE A 245 13.12 -3.25 -2.51
C ILE A 245 13.44 -4.49 -3.34
N GLY A 246 14.65 -5.05 -3.20
CA GLY A 246 15.06 -6.27 -3.89
C GLY A 246 14.15 -7.46 -3.56
N ALA A 247 13.80 -7.64 -2.28
CA ALA A 247 12.89 -8.70 -1.85
C ALA A 247 11.47 -8.52 -2.44
N ILE A 248 10.95 -7.29 -2.49
CA ILE A 248 9.64 -7.02 -3.11
C ILE A 248 9.69 -7.30 -4.61
N VAL A 249 10.72 -6.83 -5.32
CA VAL A 249 10.89 -7.10 -6.75
C VAL A 249 10.97 -8.60 -7.00
N TYR A 250 11.77 -9.33 -6.21
CA TYR A 250 11.83 -10.79 -6.28
C TYR A 250 10.44 -11.43 -6.12
N LEU A 251 9.70 -11.05 -5.06
CA LEU A 251 8.36 -11.56 -4.83
C LEU A 251 7.39 -11.23 -5.99
N VAL A 252 7.42 -10.01 -6.52
CA VAL A 252 6.57 -9.61 -7.65
C VAL A 252 6.84 -10.44 -8.90
N LEU A 253 8.11 -10.75 -9.18
CA LEU A 253 8.51 -11.51 -10.36
C LEU A 253 8.28 -13.02 -10.22
N THR A 254 8.24 -13.57 -9.00
CA THR A 254 8.21 -15.02 -8.76
C THR A 254 6.90 -15.55 -8.17
N THR A 255 6.06 -14.67 -7.60
CA THR A 255 4.79 -15.08 -7.02
C THR A 255 3.71 -15.18 -8.09
N HIS A 256 2.89 -16.22 -7.98
CA HIS A 256 1.68 -16.43 -8.78
C HIS A 256 0.49 -16.57 -7.83
N ASP A 257 -0.70 -16.28 -8.32
CA ASP A 257 -1.95 -16.25 -7.54
C ASP A 257 -2.20 -17.53 -6.74
N ASN A 258 -1.88 -18.67 -7.34
CA ASN A 258 -2.13 -19.99 -6.79
C ASN A 258 -0.95 -20.55 -5.97
N SER A 259 0.11 -19.75 -5.76
CA SER A 259 1.28 -20.25 -5.03
C SER A 259 1.01 -20.25 -3.53
N MET A 260 1.10 -21.43 -2.89
CA MET A 260 0.99 -21.55 -1.43
C MET A 260 2.04 -20.72 -0.68
N GLY A 261 3.20 -20.48 -1.30
CA GLY A 261 4.23 -19.60 -0.75
C GLY A 261 3.73 -18.18 -0.46
N LEU A 262 2.72 -17.69 -1.19
CA LEU A 262 2.08 -16.40 -0.91
C LEU A 262 1.50 -16.34 0.51
N TYR A 263 0.82 -17.40 0.92
CA TYR A 263 0.08 -17.47 2.19
C TYR A 263 0.97 -17.85 3.37
N THR A 264 1.94 -18.73 3.16
CA THR A 264 2.79 -19.29 4.22
C THR A 264 3.86 -18.29 4.69
N TRP A 265 4.62 -17.70 3.76
CA TRP A 265 5.74 -16.81 4.10
C TRP A 265 5.79 -15.52 3.26
N GLY A 266 5.19 -15.52 2.06
CA GLY A 266 5.33 -14.43 1.09
C GLY A 266 4.80 -13.10 1.61
N LEU A 267 3.59 -13.08 2.19
CA LEU A 267 2.99 -11.86 2.75
C LEU A 267 3.71 -11.38 4.02
N ALA A 268 4.26 -12.31 4.83
CA ALA A 268 5.07 -11.95 5.98
C ALA A 268 6.41 -11.31 5.53
N LEU A 269 7.10 -11.92 4.56
CA LEU A 269 8.33 -11.37 3.99
C LEU A 269 8.09 -10.00 3.32
N LEU A 270 7.01 -9.86 2.55
CA LEU A 270 6.57 -8.59 1.97
C LEU A 270 6.43 -7.50 3.03
N THR A 271 5.78 -7.85 4.14
CA THR A 271 5.59 -6.92 5.27
C THR A 271 6.92 -6.50 5.86
N VAL A 272 7.82 -7.45 6.16
CA VAL A 272 9.17 -7.15 6.71
C VAL A 272 9.98 -6.29 5.73
N ALA A 273 9.96 -6.61 4.44
CA ALA A 273 10.60 -5.81 3.40
C ALA A 273 10.04 -4.38 3.35
N THR A 274 8.72 -4.23 3.42
CA THR A 274 8.06 -2.92 3.43
C THR A 274 8.42 -2.12 4.70
N LEU A 275 8.54 -2.76 5.87
CA LEU A 275 9.00 -2.10 7.10
C LEU A 275 10.43 -1.55 6.96
N GLY A 276 11.32 -2.31 6.32
CA GLY A 276 12.69 -1.85 6.02
C GLY A 276 12.71 -0.61 5.12
N ILE A 277 11.90 -0.62 4.07
CA ILE A 277 11.75 0.53 3.16
C ILE A 277 11.15 1.73 3.92
N LEU A 278 10.12 1.53 4.73
CA LEU A 278 9.51 2.59 5.54
C LEU A 278 10.51 3.23 6.51
N ALA A 279 11.33 2.41 7.18
CA ALA A 279 12.34 2.90 8.09
C ALA A 279 13.38 3.79 7.37
N ALA A 280 13.80 3.41 6.16
CA ALA A 280 14.70 4.21 5.33
C ALA A 280 14.02 5.45 4.75
N ALA A 281 12.77 5.34 4.27
CA ALA A 281 12.03 6.43 3.64
C ALA A 281 11.73 7.61 4.58
N VAL A 282 11.63 7.36 5.89
CA VAL A 282 11.39 8.40 6.92
C VAL A 282 12.70 9.10 7.33
N ALA A 283 13.86 8.46 7.17
CA ALA A 283 15.14 9.04 7.51
C ALA A 283 15.62 9.99 6.40
N PRO A 284 15.96 11.25 6.72
CA PRO A 284 16.42 12.21 5.72
C PRO A 284 17.76 11.76 5.11
N ASP A 285 17.96 12.12 3.83
CA ASP A 285 19.18 11.91 3.06
C ASP A 285 19.62 10.45 2.86
N THR A 286 18.74 9.48 3.09
CA THR A 286 18.96 8.10 2.64
C THR A 286 18.79 8.03 1.13
N LEU A 287 19.52 7.09 0.48
CA LEU A 287 19.38 6.82 -0.95
C LEU A 287 17.93 6.38 -1.27
N VAL A 288 17.36 5.53 -0.42
CA VAL A 288 15.98 5.05 -0.57
C VAL A 288 14.99 6.20 -0.51
N ALA A 289 15.12 7.13 0.46
CA ALA A 289 14.26 8.30 0.53
C ALA A 289 14.41 9.19 -0.70
N THR A 290 15.63 9.36 -1.22
CA THR A 290 15.91 10.15 -2.42
C THR A 290 15.27 9.53 -3.66
N LEU A 291 15.45 8.22 -3.88
CA LEU A 291 14.87 7.50 -5.01
C LEU A 291 13.34 7.52 -4.99
N LEU A 292 12.74 7.28 -3.82
CA LEU A 292 11.28 7.31 -3.68
C LEU A 292 10.71 8.73 -3.76
N SER A 293 11.52 9.77 -3.56
CA SER A 293 11.08 11.17 -3.67
C SER A 293 11.14 11.73 -5.09
N LEU A 294 11.49 10.92 -6.10
CA LEU A 294 11.56 11.35 -7.49
C LEU A 294 10.20 11.91 -7.96
N PRO A 295 10.18 13.04 -8.69
CA PRO A 295 8.94 13.72 -9.07
C PRO A 295 7.90 12.84 -9.76
N PRO A 296 8.24 11.92 -10.67
CA PRO A 296 7.25 11.02 -11.28
C PRO A 296 6.58 10.10 -10.26
N LEU A 297 7.36 9.49 -9.35
CA LEU A 297 6.83 8.61 -8.31
C LEU A 297 5.93 9.39 -7.34
N ARG A 298 6.37 10.57 -6.93
CA ARG A 298 5.56 11.44 -6.08
C ARG A 298 4.23 11.81 -6.75
N TRP A 299 4.25 12.18 -8.03
CA TRP A 299 3.05 12.52 -8.79
C TRP A 299 2.03 11.35 -8.84
N ILE A 300 2.52 10.12 -9.08
CA ILE A 300 1.69 8.91 -9.07
C ILE A 300 1.19 8.63 -7.65
N GLY A 301 2.06 8.72 -6.65
CA GLY A 301 1.73 8.44 -5.25
C GLY A 301 0.67 9.35 -4.67
N GLU A 302 0.71 10.66 -4.99
CA GLU A 302 -0.33 11.63 -4.62
C GLU A 302 -1.71 11.26 -5.17
N ARG A 303 -1.75 10.56 -6.32
CA ARG A 303 -2.97 10.13 -7.04
C ARG A 303 -3.26 8.64 -6.88
N SER A 304 -2.43 7.92 -6.11
CA SER A 304 -2.49 6.46 -6.00
C SER A 304 -3.85 5.95 -5.56
N TYR A 305 -4.56 6.70 -4.71
CA TYR A 305 -5.90 6.36 -4.26
C TYR A 305 -6.92 6.41 -5.42
N GLY A 306 -6.94 7.50 -6.18
CA GLY A 306 -7.79 7.62 -7.36
C GLY A 306 -7.45 6.57 -8.42
N ILE A 307 -6.14 6.34 -8.67
CA ILE A 307 -5.69 5.30 -9.62
C ILE A 307 -6.18 3.92 -9.17
N TYR A 308 -6.06 3.61 -7.88
CA TYR A 308 -6.54 2.35 -7.32
C TYR A 308 -8.06 2.20 -7.43
N LEU A 309 -8.84 3.26 -7.20
CA LEU A 309 -10.29 3.21 -7.32
C LEU A 309 -10.77 3.02 -8.77
N TRP A 310 -10.14 3.69 -9.73
CA TRP A 310 -10.58 3.70 -11.12
C TRP A 310 -10.10 2.50 -11.94
N HIS A 311 -8.98 1.83 -11.56
CA HIS A 311 -8.36 0.84 -12.45
C HIS A 311 -9.29 -0.35 -12.75
N MET A 312 -9.98 -0.93 -11.76
CA MET A 312 -10.85 -2.10 -11.98
C MET A 312 -12.10 -1.80 -12.79
N PRO A 313 -12.86 -0.71 -12.53
CA PRO A 313 -13.92 -0.31 -13.46
C PRO A 313 -13.42 -0.14 -14.90
N VAL A 314 -12.23 0.44 -15.08
CA VAL A 314 -11.66 0.65 -16.42
C VAL A 314 -11.22 -0.68 -17.04
N VAL A 315 -10.56 -1.57 -16.27
CA VAL A 315 -10.21 -2.93 -16.72
C VAL A 315 -11.45 -3.71 -17.16
N ALA A 316 -12.56 -3.59 -16.41
CA ALA A 316 -13.78 -4.32 -16.73
C ALA A 316 -14.55 -3.75 -17.96
N PHE A 317 -14.56 -2.44 -18.16
CA PHE A 317 -15.42 -1.81 -19.17
C PHE A 317 -14.70 -1.38 -20.45
N VAL A 318 -13.41 -1.04 -20.41
CA VAL A 318 -12.67 -0.60 -21.61
C VAL A 318 -12.63 -1.67 -22.70
N PRO A 319 -12.41 -2.97 -22.39
CA PRO A 319 -12.41 -4.02 -23.42
C PRO A 319 -13.77 -4.17 -24.16
N LEU A 320 -14.87 -3.75 -23.54
CA LEU A 320 -16.20 -3.75 -24.19
C LEU A 320 -16.32 -2.66 -25.25
N ALA A 321 -15.63 -1.53 -25.05
CA ALA A 321 -15.66 -0.37 -25.94
C ALA A 321 -14.53 -0.39 -26.98
N VAL A 322 -13.36 -0.87 -26.60
CA VAL A 322 -12.15 -0.88 -27.45
C VAL A 322 -11.80 -2.32 -27.77
N ARG A 323 -12.20 -2.76 -28.97
CA ARG A 323 -11.86 -4.09 -29.49
C ARG A 323 -10.50 -4.00 -30.20
N THR A 324 -9.52 -4.73 -29.73
CA THR A 324 -8.18 -4.81 -30.30
C THR A 324 -7.63 -6.22 -30.19
N ASP A 325 -6.93 -6.67 -31.22
CA ASP A 325 -6.25 -7.97 -31.21
C ASP A 325 -4.88 -7.89 -30.51
N SER A 326 -4.42 -6.68 -30.18
CA SER A 326 -3.15 -6.48 -29.48
C SER A 326 -3.38 -6.28 -27.98
N PRO A 327 -2.90 -7.21 -27.13
CA PRO A 327 -2.98 -7.07 -25.66
C PRO A 327 -2.31 -5.79 -25.16
N TRP A 328 -1.21 -5.39 -25.78
CA TRP A 328 -0.48 -4.18 -25.41
C TRP A 328 -1.26 -2.90 -25.69
N VAL A 329 -1.99 -2.82 -26.81
CA VAL A 329 -2.82 -1.67 -27.13
C VAL A 329 -3.97 -1.58 -26.09
N GLY A 330 -4.60 -2.71 -25.78
CA GLY A 330 -5.63 -2.77 -24.75
C GLY A 330 -5.11 -2.31 -23.37
N ALA A 331 -3.97 -2.81 -22.93
CA ALA A 331 -3.34 -2.43 -21.67
C ALA A 331 -2.97 -0.94 -21.61
N ILE A 332 -2.39 -0.39 -22.70
CA ILE A 332 -2.00 1.03 -22.77
C ILE A 332 -3.25 1.93 -22.73
N VAL A 333 -4.31 1.59 -23.46
CA VAL A 333 -5.56 2.36 -23.44
C VAL A 333 -6.19 2.32 -22.05
N THR A 334 -6.26 1.14 -21.44
CA THR A 334 -6.80 0.96 -20.08
C THR A 334 -6.00 1.77 -19.05
N LEU A 335 -4.68 1.72 -19.13
CA LEU A 335 -3.81 2.53 -18.26
C LEU A 335 -4.03 4.04 -18.47
N ALA A 336 -4.07 4.49 -19.73
CA ALA A 336 -4.28 5.90 -20.07
C ALA A 336 -5.63 6.42 -19.55
N VAL A 337 -6.70 5.65 -19.74
CA VAL A 337 -8.05 5.99 -19.25
C VAL A 337 -8.08 6.01 -17.72
N THR A 338 -7.46 5.04 -17.07
CA THR A 338 -7.34 4.98 -15.60
C THR A 338 -6.66 6.23 -15.04
N VAL A 339 -5.49 6.57 -15.59
CA VAL A 339 -4.72 7.75 -15.15
C VAL A 339 -5.47 9.05 -15.43
N LEU A 340 -6.15 9.14 -16.56
CA LEU A 340 -6.99 10.29 -16.92
C LEU A 340 -8.13 10.47 -15.91
N LEU A 341 -8.94 9.43 -15.65
CA LEU A 341 -10.07 9.49 -14.73
C LEU A 341 -9.60 9.78 -13.29
N ALA A 342 -8.53 9.13 -12.84
CA ALA A 342 -7.93 9.41 -11.54
C ALA A 342 -7.44 10.86 -11.42
N SER A 343 -6.83 11.42 -12.48
CA SER A 343 -6.35 12.81 -12.50
C SER A 343 -7.49 13.81 -12.48
N LEU A 344 -8.58 13.53 -13.21
CA LEU A 344 -9.80 14.35 -13.21
C LEU A 344 -10.50 14.30 -11.86
N SER A 345 -10.67 13.08 -11.29
CA SER A 345 -11.21 12.89 -9.94
C SER A 345 -10.41 13.66 -8.90
N TRP A 346 -9.07 13.54 -8.93
CA TRP A 346 -8.17 14.28 -8.06
C TRP A 346 -8.36 15.80 -8.19
N ARG A 347 -8.36 16.32 -9.43
CA ARG A 347 -8.42 17.76 -9.68
C ARG A 347 -9.74 18.37 -9.27
N PHE A 348 -10.87 17.71 -9.57
CA PHE A 348 -12.20 18.31 -9.47
C PHE A 348 -12.98 17.89 -8.23
N ILE A 349 -12.66 16.74 -7.64
CA ILE A 349 -13.41 16.17 -6.50
C ILE A 349 -12.52 16.06 -5.26
N GLU A 350 -11.46 15.26 -5.32
CA GLU A 350 -10.69 14.91 -4.12
C GLU A 350 -9.95 16.11 -3.53
N ASN A 351 -9.17 16.81 -4.33
CA ASN A 351 -8.35 17.94 -3.86
C ASN A 351 -9.20 19.13 -3.39
N PRO A 352 -10.28 19.57 -4.08
CA PRO A 352 -11.15 20.63 -3.58
C PRO A 352 -11.84 20.27 -2.26
N ILE A 353 -12.41 19.05 -2.15
CA ILE A 353 -13.08 18.63 -0.92
C ILE A 353 -12.08 18.48 0.23
N ARG A 354 -10.86 18.00 -0.04
CA ARG A 354 -9.79 17.93 0.93
C ARG A 354 -9.39 19.31 1.46
N LYS A 355 -9.26 20.30 0.57
CA LYS A 355 -8.84 21.68 0.93
C LYS A 355 -9.94 22.48 1.61
N TYR A 356 -11.15 22.39 1.14
CA TYR A 356 -12.25 23.29 1.52
C TYR A 356 -13.37 22.61 2.31
N GLY A 357 -13.36 21.25 2.43
CA GLY A 357 -14.49 20.48 2.93
C GLY A 357 -15.64 20.39 1.91
N PHE A 358 -16.70 19.62 2.21
CA PHE A 358 -17.82 19.44 1.29
C PHE A 358 -18.51 20.75 0.91
N ALA A 359 -18.89 21.56 1.91
CA ALA A 359 -19.57 22.83 1.67
C ALA A 359 -18.66 23.89 1.01
N GLY A 360 -17.39 23.93 1.43
CA GLY A 360 -16.40 24.85 0.88
C GLY A 360 -15.99 24.53 -0.55
N ALA A 361 -15.97 23.26 -0.95
CA ALA A 361 -15.68 22.85 -2.31
C ALA A 361 -16.75 23.35 -3.32
N LEU A 362 -18.02 23.44 -2.88
CA LEU A 362 -19.12 23.96 -3.69
C LEU A 362 -19.13 25.49 -3.78
N THR A 363 -18.65 26.18 -2.74
CA THR A 363 -18.73 27.64 -2.61
C THR A 363 -17.41 28.36 -2.85
N GLY A 364 -16.30 27.60 -3.02
CA GLY A 364 -14.93 28.13 -3.13
C GLY A 364 -14.42 28.82 -1.86
N ARG A 365 -15.14 28.71 -0.74
CA ARG A 365 -14.77 29.29 0.56
C ARG A 365 -14.18 28.23 1.50
N ARG A 366 -13.07 28.57 2.14
CA ARG A 366 -12.48 27.74 3.18
C ARG A 366 -13.44 27.72 4.39
N THR A 367 -14.05 26.59 4.67
CA THR A 367 -14.75 26.36 5.93
C THR A 367 -13.73 25.85 6.93
N ASP A 368 -13.19 26.75 7.77
CA ASP A 368 -12.36 26.34 8.89
C ASP A 368 -13.17 25.44 9.81
N PRO A 369 -12.72 24.22 10.11
CA PRO A 369 -13.45 23.32 10.99
C PRO A 369 -13.50 23.82 12.46
N ASP A 370 -12.72 24.85 12.81
CA ASP A 370 -12.65 25.42 14.15
C ASP A 370 -13.51 26.69 14.35
N THR A 371 -14.15 27.22 13.29
CA THR A 371 -15.18 28.25 13.44
C THR A 371 -16.56 27.61 13.61
N ALA A 372 -16.80 26.92 14.73
CA ALA A 372 -18.16 26.83 15.27
C ALA A 372 -18.63 28.26 15.56
N PRO A 373 -19.87 28.66 15.18
CA PRO A 373 -20.38 29.97 15.55
C PRO A 373 -20.29 30.09 17.08
N ALA A 374 -19.55 31.11 17.53
CA ALA A 374 -19.51 31.46 18.96
C ALA A 374 -20.94 31.60 19.43
N ALA A 375 -21.30 30.88 20.49
CA ALA A 375 -22.54 31.12 21.21
C ALA A 375 -22.60 32.61 21.59
N PRO A 376 -23.79 33.24 21.55
CA PRO A 376 -23.90 34.66 21.87
C PRO A 376 -23.32 34.90 23.26
N ALA A 377 -22.41 35.84 23.33
CA ALA A 377 -21.76 36.27 24.56
C ALA A 377 -22.82 36.78 25.55
N GLY A 378 -23.11 35.99 26.54
CA GLY A 378 -23.69 36.49 27.79
C GLY A 378 -22.56 37.06 28.65
N ASP A 379 -22.78 38.27 29.14
CA ASP A 379 -21.88 39.06 29.97
C ASP A 379 -21.11 38.21 31.00
N ALA A 380 -19.79 38.14 30.89
CA ALA A 380 -18.92 37.67 31.95
C ALA A 380 -17.66 38.51 31.98
N VAL A 381 -17.51 39.13 33.13
CA VAL A 381 -16.46 39.93 33.70
C VAL A 381 -15.05 39.53 33.29
N ALA A 382 -14.29 40.54 32.89
CA ALA A 382 -12.86 40.48 32.56
C ALA A 382 -12.05 39.87 33.72
N ALA A 383 -11.36 38.77 33.43
CA ALA A 383 -10.18 38.36 34.17
C ALA A 383 -9.03 38.21 33.15
N ASP A 384 -8.12 39.14 33.22
CA ASP A 384 -6.87 39.23 32.51
C ASP A 384 -5.97 38.01 32.84
N VAL A 385 -5.83 37.09 31.91
CA VAL A 385 -4.74 36.11 31.93
C VAL A 385 -4.22 36.00 30.52
N SER A 386 -3.15 36.73 30.24
CA SER A 386 -2.31 36.60 29.08
C SER A 386 -1.61 35.24 29.08
N ALA A 387 -2.07 34.30 28.27
CA ALA A 387 -1.33 33.10 27.89
C ALA A 387 -0.94 33.19 26.41
N PRO A 388 0.31 32.85 26.04
CA PRO A 388 0.77 32.95 24.68
C PRO A 388 0.12 31.89 23.78
N ALA A 389 -0.37 32.32 22.62
CA ALA A 389 -0.85 31.45 21.56
C ALA A 389 0.35 30.65 21.00
N ASP A 390 0.45 29.37 21.38
CA ASP A 390 1.38 28.45 20.78
C ASP A 390 0.83 27.97 19.44
N ASP A 391 1.52 28.38 18.37
CA ASP A 391 1.36 27.88 16.99
C ASP A 391 1.66 26.38 16.92
N ALA A 392 0.60 25.61 16.87
CA ALA A 392 0.65 24.17 16.84
C ALA A 392 0.86 23.65 15.41
N GLY A 393 2.11 23.38 15.04
CA GLY A 393 2.48 22.71 13.77
C GLY A 393 1.80 21.34 13.59
N ILE A 394 1.04 21.17 12.52
CA ILE A 394 0.32 19.93 12.18
C ILE A 394 1.28 18.98 11.44
N ILE A 395 1.36 17.70 11.82
CA ILE A 395 2.03 16.70 10.97
C ILE A 395 1.27 16.60 9.66
N VAL A 396 1.93 16.96 8.59
CA VAL A 396 1.47 16.72 7.24
C VAL A 396 1.95 15.33 6.84
N LEU A 397 1.11 14.33 7.06
CA LEU A 397 1.26 13.07 6.37
C LEU A 397 1.05 13.32 4.86
N PRO A 398 1.69 12.55 3.96
CA PRO A 398 1.73 12.83 2.52
C PRO A 398 0.39 13.15 1.88
N ASP A 399 -0.69 12.67 2.44
CA ASP A 399 -2.06 12.94 2.00
C ASP A 399 -2.88 13.81 2.97
N LEU A 400 -2.26 14.36 4.01
CA LEU A 400 -2.88 15.30 4.95
C LEU A 400 -2.31 16.72 4.76
N ALA A 401 -1.36 16.87 3.83
CA ALA A 401 -0.73 18.15 3.53
C ALA A 401 -1.73 19.13 2.92
N LEU A 402 -1.90 20.24 3.58
CA LEU A 402 -2.37 21.47 2.98
C LEU A 402 -1.25 21.95 2.03
N ALA A 403 -1.42 21.76 0.72
CA ALA A 403 -0.63 22.49 -0.24
C ALA A 403 -1.15 23.93 -0.24
N ASP A 404 -0.35 24.89 0.16
CA ASP A 404 -0.10 26.17 -0.45
C ASP A 404 0.50 27.14 0.54
N ALA A 405 1.79 27.37 0.36
CA ALA A 405 2.30 28.73 0.43
C ALA A 405 2.88 29.00 -0.96
N ALA A 406 2.27 29.91 -1.70
CA ALA A 406 2.90 30.51 -2.86
C ALA A 406 4.25 31.09 -2.43
N PRO A 407 5.32 30.99 -3.25
CA PRO A 407 6.59 31.59 -2.91
C PRO A 407 6.39 33.11 -2.78
N PRO A 408 6.95 33.73 -1.76
CA PRO A 408 6.96 35.22 -1.68
C PRO A 408 7.71 35.77 -2.88
N PRO A 409 7.34 36.95 -3.39
CA PRO A 409 8.07 37.60 -4.49
C PRO A 409 9.52 37.83 -4.06
N ARG A 410 10.45 37.46 -4.92
CA ARG A 410 11.88 37.76 -4.76
C ARG A 410 12.06 39.26 -4.78
N THR A 411 12.31 39.84 -3.62
CA THR A 411 12.95 41.16 -3.54
C THR A 411 14.43 40.94 -3.88
N VAL A 412 14.82 41.46 -5.02
CA VAL A 412 16.21 41.67 -5.41
C VAL A 412 16.76 42.76 -4.48
N VAL A 413 17.61 42.36 -3.56
CA VAL A 413 18.49 43.33 -2.85
C VAL A 413 19.84 43.17 -3.52
N GLU A 414 20.18 44.20 -4.31
CA GLU A 414 21.54 44.46 -4.76
C GLU A 414 22.37 44.90 -3.54
N GLU A 415 23.38 44.11 -3.19
CA GLU A 415 24.49 44.60 -2.35
C GLU A 415 25.69 44.94 -3.25
N PRO A 416 26.37 46.06 -2.97
CA PRO A 416 27.47 46.52 -3.80
C PRO A 416 28.76 45.74 -3.52
N VAL A 417 29.43 45.43 -4.61
CA VAL A 417 30.77 44.84 -4.66
C VAL A 417 31.80 45.84 -4.16
N ASP A 418 32.48 45.55 -3.08
CA ASP A 418 33.69 46.26 -2.66
C ASP A 418 34.96 45.57 -3.18
N LEU A 419 35.61 46.23 -4.13
CA LEU A 419 36.87 45.86 -4.74
C LEU A 419 37.98 46.71 -4.11
N THR A 420 38.62 46.28 -3.02
CA THR A 420 39.94 46.83 -2.68
C THR A 420 40.78 45.92 -1.79
N GLY A 421 41.99 45.63 -2.27
CA GLY A 421 43.11 45.11 -1.50
C GLY A 421 43.65 43.75 -1.97
N VAL A 422 44.29 43.64 -3.08
CA VAL A 422 45.62 44.01 -3.56
C VAL A 422 46.76 43.44 -2.73
N LEU A 423 47.48 42.55 -3.42
CA LEU A 423 48.95 42.32 -3.43
C LEU A 423 49.70 41.97 -2.14
N GLY A 424 50.38 40.85 -2.25
CA GLY A 424 51.74 40.87 -1.78
C GLY A 424 52.30 39.60 -1.14
N ARG A 425 53.26 39.03 -1.87
CA ARG A 425 54.50 38.34 -1.46
C ARG A 425 54.46 36.84 -1.35
N THR A 426 55.01 36.13 -2.33
CA THR A 426 56.43 35.76 -2.61
C THR A 426 57.07 34.83 -1.61
N ALA A 427 57.35 33.63 -2.11
CA ALA A 427 58.62 32.90 -2.17
C ALA A 427 59.32 32.46 -0.86
N SER A 428 59.55 31.18 -0.76
CA SER A 428 60.87 30.50 -0.77
C SER A 428 60.68 29.07 -0.33
N THR A 429 60.98 28.07 -1.20
CA THR A 429 62.21 27.30 -1.27
C THR A 429 62.68 26.65 0.03
N ASP A 430 62.68 25.31 0.01
CA ASP A 430 63.86 24.42 0.07
C ASP A 430 63.34 23.00 0.38
N GLU A 431 63.56 22.04 -0.51
CA GLU A 431 64.67 21.07 -0.62
C GLU A 431 64.94 20.26 0.61
N THR A 432 64.74 18.94 0.50
CA THR A 432 65.70 17.83 0.42
C THR A 432 64.92 16.53 0.57
N ALA A 433 64.86 15.60 -0.38
CA ALA A 433 65.89 14.64 -0.82
C ALA A 433 66.15 13.51 0.19
N GLY A 434 66.01 12.31 -0.32
CA GLY A 434 66.55 11.08 0.24
C GLY A 434 65.51 9.99 0.24
N ASP A 435 65.39 9.18 -0.71
CA ASP A 435 66.24 8.20 -1.39
C ASP A 435 66.15 6.79 -0.76
N VAL A 436 65.96 5.81 -1.66
CA VAL A 436 66.39 4.41 -1.70
C VAL A 436 65.47 3.35 -1.08
N ALA A 437 64.78 2.61 -1.96
CA ALA A 437 65.04 1.27 -2.47
C ALA A 437 64.97 0.15 -1.42
N GLU A 438 64.28 -0.91 -1.65
CA GLU A 438 64.51 -2.12 -2.39
C GLU A 438 63.43 -3.15 -2.05
N GLU A 439 62.86 -3.75 -3.05
CA GLU A 439 62.41 -5.15 -3.05
C GLU A 439 63.66 -6.09 -2.91
N PRO A 440 63.56 -7.39 -2.58
CA PRO A 440 62.68 -8.34 -3.25
C PRO A 440 62.18 -9.58 -2.44
N ALA A 441 61.25 -10.25 -3.07
CA ALA A 441 61.11 -11.69 -3.34
C ALA A 441 60.97 -12.75 -2.24
N ASP A 442 59.99 -13.58 -2.55
CA ASP A 442 59.92 -15.05 -2.50
C ASP A 442 59.52 -15.74 -1.17
N GLU A 443 58.54 -16.51 -1.27
CA GLU A 443 58.37 -17.95 -1.22
C GLU A 443 57.00 -18.40 -0.72
N ALA A 444 56.31 -19.04 -1.62
CA ALA A 444 55.60 -20.29 -1.59
C ALA A 444 55.33 -20.94 -0.20
N ALA A 445 54.08 -21.33 0.03
CA ALA A 445 53.70 -22.72 0.26
C ALA A 445 52.25 -22.87 0.78
N GLU A 446 51.55 -23.75 0.05
CA GLU A 446 50.67 -24.82 0.49
C GLU A 446 49.27 -24.45 1.01
N GLU A 447 48.30 -24.66 0.11
CA GLU A 447 47.28 -25.72 0.15
C GLU A 447 46.76 -26.13 1.52
N ARG A 448 45.52 -25.86 1.75
CA ARG A 448 44.55 -26.85 2.30
C ARG A 448 43.11 -26.37 2.13
N THR A 449 42.49 -26.91 1.10
CA THR A 449 41.02 -27.02 0.98
C THR A 449 40.55 -28.21 1.79
N PRO A 450 39.42 -28.13 2.50
CA PRO A 450 38.64 -29.31 2.80
C PRO A 450 37.45 -29.37 1.83
N ALA A 451 37.47 -30.41 1.04
CA ALA A 451 36.35 -30.91 0.24
C ALA A 451 35.15 -31.22 1.13
N LEU A 452 34.00 -30.64 0.81
CA LEU A 452 32.72 -31.12 1.31
C LEU A 452 32.16 -32.13 0.32
N ALA A 453 32.08 -33.37 0.77
CA ALA A 453 31.57 -34.51 0.07
C ALA A 453 30.10 -34.29 -0.35
N MET A 454 29.85 -34.42 -1.63
CA MET A 454 28.56 -34.55 -2.25
C MET A 454 28.05 -35.97 -2.00
N ILE A 455 27.04 -36.15 -1.15
CA ILE A 455 26.31 -37.41 -1.02
C ILE A 455 25.19 -37.38 -2.07
N VAL A 456 25.41 -38.12 -3.15
CA VAL A 456 24.37 -38.55 -4.09
C VAL A 456 23.66 -39.72 -3.46
N LEU A 457 22.40 -39.54 -3.06
CA LEU A 457 21.49 -40.63 -2.78
C LEU A 457 20.61 -40.85 -4.01
N ASP A 458 21.00 -41.86 -4.76
CA ASP A 458 20.22 -42.54 -5.76
C ASP A 458 19.15 -43.37 -5.05
N HIS A 459 17.88 -43.05 -5.24
CA HIS A 459 16.75 -43.90 -4.88
C HIS A 459 15.80 -44.01 -6.05
N THR A 460 16.11 -44.94 -6.92
CA THR A 460 15.14 -45.67 -7.75
C THR A 460 14.43 -46.67 -6.85
N ASP A 461 13.18 -46.41 -6.51
CA ASP A 461 12.23 -47.45 -6.07
C ASP A 461 10.90 -47.23 -6.80
N GLU A 462 10.68 -48.07 -7.78
CA GLU A 462 9.39 -48.39 -8.37
C GLU A 462 8.51 -49.12 -7.33
N PRO A 463 7.24 -48.77 -7.17
CA PRO A 463 6.31 -49.62 -6.40
C PRO A 463 5.79 -50.78 -7.23
N PRO A 464 5.64 -51.98 -6.62
CA PRO A 464 5.27 -53.20 -7.34
C PRO A 464 3.77 -53.25 -7.71
N ALA A 465 3.55 -53.73 -8.92
CA ALA A 465 2.23 -54.05 -9.46
C ALA A 465 1.44 -55.03 -8.59
N THR A 466 0.27 -54.65 -8.16
CA THR A 466 -0.72 -55.57 -7.53
C THR A 466 -1.48 -56.28 -8.61
N ARG A 467 -1.32 -57.64 -8.62
CA ARG A 467 -2.07 -58.60 -9.39
C ARG A 467 -3.52 -58.64 -8.93
N HIS A 468 -4.44 -58.63 -9.90
CA HIS A 468 -5.80 -59.10 -9.75
C HIS A 468 -5.81 -60.64 -9.89
N PRO A 469 -6.58 -61.38 -9.09
CA PRO A 469 -6.86 -62.77 -9.35
C PRO A 469 -8.08 -62.96 -10.26
N ASP A 470 -7.97 -63.97 -11.11
CA ASP A 470 -8.90 -64.57 -12.04
C ASP A 470 -10.31 -64.88 -11.47
N ALA A 471 -11.32 -64.68 -12.29
CA ALA A 471 -12.50 -65.57 -12.35
C ALA A 471 -13.03 -65.53 -13.79
N GLY A 472 -12.86 -66.64 -14.47
CA GLY A 472 -13.49 -66.97 -15.74
C GLY A 472 -14.89 -67.56 -15.54
N PRO A 473 -15.43 -68.26 -16.55
CA PRO A 473 -16.34 -67.70 -17.55
C PRO A 473 -17.72 -68.37 -17.46
N GLY A 474 -18.76 -67.81 -18.09
CA GLY A 474 -20.00 -68.54 -18.25
C GLY A 474 -21.19 -67.77 -18.77
N ALA A 475 -21.56 -68.08 -20.02
CA ALA A 475 -22.89 -68.16 -20.60
C ALA A 475 -23.59 -66.92 -21.15
N GLU A 476 -23.53 -66.75 -22.46
CA GLU A 476 -24.68 -66.41 -23.30
C GLU A 476 -25.72 -67.58 -23.25
N PRO A 477 -26.99 -67.47 -23.72
CA PRO A 477 -27.45 -66.70 -24.89
C PRO A 477 -28.93 -66.22 -24.83
N ASP A 478 -29.35 -65.68 -26.00
CA ASP A 478 -30.72 -65.66 -26.61
C ASP A 478 -31.69 -64.58 -26.09
N GLY A 479 -32.26 -63.76 -26.93
CA GLY A 479 -32.99 -63.97 -28.13
C GLY A 479 -34.20 -63.05 -28.13
N SER A 480 -34.60 -62.59 -29.34
CA SER A 480 -35.91 -62.05 -29.77
C SER A 480 -36.20 -60.61 -29.48
N GLU A 481 -36.17 -59.72 -30.54
CA GLU A 481 -37.28 -59.47 -31.51
C GLU A 481 -38.57 -59.01 -30.80
N ASP A 482 -38.95 -57.79 -31.08
CA ASP A 482 -40.11 -57.39 -31.86
C ASP A 482 -40.38 -55.89 -31.63
N ASP A 483 -40.34 -55.14 -32.69
CA ASP A 483 -41.39 -54.52 -33.49
C ASP A 483 -42.26 -53.42 -32.84
N ALA A 484 -42.29 -52.37 -33.62
CA ALA A 484 -43.44 -51.55 -34.03
C ALA A 484 -43.87 -50.39 -33.13
N GLU A 485 -43.88 -49.28 -33.72
CA GLU A 485 -44.91 -48.38 -34.25
C GLU A 485 -44.86 -46.96 -33.72
N GLN A 486 -44.56 -46.09 -34.64
CA GLN A 486 -45.12 -44.73 -34.66
C GLN A 486 -46.63 -44.82 -35.01
N PRO A 487 -47.45 -43.85 -34.63
CA PRO A 487 -47.71 -42.80 -35.59
C PRO A 487 -47.94 -41.38 -34.99
N ASP A 488 -47.74 -40.43 -35.92
CA ASP A 488 -48.25 -39.09 -36.07
C ASP A 488 -49.62 -38.80 -35.44
N THR A 489 -49.81 -37.54 -35.03
CA THR A 489 -50.77 -36.57 -35.65
C THR A 489 -50.85 -35.30 -34.81
N ASP A 490 -50.54 -34.16 -35.53
CA ASP A 490 -51.37 -32.98 -35.74
C ASP A 490 -51.98 -32.22 -34.53
N GLU A 491 -51.55 -30.97 -34.56
CA GLU A 491 -52.15 -29.66 -34.29
C GLU A 491 -53.70 -29.62 -34.01
N PRO A 492 -54.20 -28.53 -33.47
CA PRO A 492 -53.89 -27.12 -33.78
C PRO A 492 -53.34 -26.27 -32.62
#